data_47576b39b8ca3bf3f591dc4865dc71e4
#
_entry.id   47576b39b8ca3bf3f591dc4865dc71e4
#
_cell.length_a   1.000
_cell.length_b   1.000
_cell.length_c   1.000
_cell.angle_alpha   90.00
_cell.angle_beta   90.00
_cell.angle_gamma   90.00
#
_symmetry.space_group_name_H-M   'P 1'
#
loop_
_entity.id
_entity.type
_entity.pdbx_description
1 polymer ?
#
loop_
_entity_poly.entity_id
_entity_poly.type
_entity_poly.pdbx_seq_one_letter_code
_entity_poly.pdbx_strand_id
1 'polypeptide(L)'
;GYMAFFEYLNGFTKMLYWPKAKMLRYADKYSPAFSSMEYQRLLNGEIPDKDMWKFSGFWYKDFDMMAKKTMLRQLISKWGLMSTEMVKAMDDDGSVSDFANNEIITTPQSAIPLEPPVNTDVITDLNLSDI
;
A
#
# COMPACT_ATOMS: atom_id res chain seq x y z
N GLY A 1 1.45 -10.54 -14.31
CA GLY A 1 1.54 -9.83 -13.05
C GLY A 1 2.08 -8.41 -13.21
N TYR A 2 2.03 -7.67 -12.12
CA TYR A 2 2.45 -6.27 -12.07
C TYR A 2 3.50 -6.11 -10.99
N MET A 3 4.51 -5.31 -11.27
CA MET A 3 5.60 -5.01 -10.35
C MET A 3 5.81 -3.50 -10.31
N ALA A 4 6.00 -2.97 -9.10
CA ALA A 4 6.42 -1.60 -8.89
C ALA A 4 7.66 -1.59 -7.99
N PHE A 5 8.57 -0.67 -8.24
CA PHE A 5 9.84 -0.56 -7.55
C PHE A 5 10.22 0.91 -7.39
N PHE A 6 10.86 1.25 -6.27
CA PHE A 6 11.55 2.51 -6.12
C PHE A 6 12.86 2.33 -5.35
N GLU A 7 13.74 3.29 -5.53
CA GLU A 7 15.00 3.43 -4.81
C GLU A 7 15.17 4.89 -4.37
N TYR A 8 15.52 5.08 -3.11
CA TYR A 8 15.88 6.40 -2.58
C TYR A 8 17.37 6.67 -2.76
N LEU A 9 17.74 7.95 -2.75
CA LEU A 9 19.14 8.38 -2.86
C LEU A 9 20.04 7.85 -1.74
N ASN A 10 19.48 7.48 -0.60
CA ASN A 10 20.17 6.84 0.51
C ASN A 10 20.37 5.32 0.34
N GLY A 11 19.95 4.76 -0.81
CA GLY A 11 20.07 3.33 -1.12
C GLY A 11 18.92 2.46 -0.60
N PHE A 12 17.93 3.02 0.09
CA PHE A 12 16.74 2.24 0.46
C PHE A 12 15.93 1.87 -0.77
N THR A 13 15.62 0.59 -0.90
CA THR A 13 14.83 0.06 -2.02
C THR A 13 13.58 -0.65 -1.54
N LYS A 14 12.51 -0.56 -2.31
CA LYS A 14 11.30 -1.33 -2.08
C LYS A 14 10.70 -1.80 -3.39
N MET A 15 10.26 -3.04 -3.40
CA MET A 15 9.59 -3.67 -4.53
C MET A 15 8.25 -4.26 -4.07
N LEU A 16 7.24 -4.11 -4.91
CA LEU A 16 5.92 -4.71 -4.73
C LEU A 16 5.57 -5.50 -5.99
N TYR A 17 5.14 -6.74 -5.83
CA TYR A 17 4.65 -7.58 -6.91
C TYR A 17 3.24 -8.10 -6.60
N TRP A 18 2.34 -7.96 -7.58
CA TRP A 18 1.01 -8.57 -7.54
C TRP A 18 0.74 -9.42 -8.78
N PRO A 19 0.34 -10.68 -8.62
CA PRO A 19 -0.17 -11.48 -9.74
C PRO A 19 -1.44 -10.85 -10.32
N LYS A 20 -1.70 -11.08 -11.61
CA LYS A 20 -2.91 -10.56 -12.28
C LYS A 20 -4.21 -10.95 -11.56
N ALA A 21 -4.28 -12.18 -11.04
CA ALA A 21 -5.42 -12.66 -10.26
C ALA A 21 -5.67 -11.83 -8.98
N LYS A 22 -4.61 -11.37 -8.30
CA LYS A 22 -4.73 -10.46 -7.15
C LYS A 22 -5.25 -9.09 -7.58
N MET A 23 -4.77 -8.58 -8.72
CA MET A 23 -5.21 -7.30 -9.26
C MET A 23 -6.69 -7.32 -9.67
N LEU A 24 -7.15 -8.41 -10.29
CA LEU A 24 -8.57 -8.59 -10.63
C LEU A 24 -9.46 -8.56 -9.38
N ARG A 25 -9.10 -9.31 -8.34
CA ARG A 25 -9.84 -9.28 -7.06
C ARG A 25 -9.83 -7.92 -6.39
N TYR A 26 -8.72 -7.21 -6.51
CA TYR A 26 -8.63 -5.84 -6.00
C TYR A 26 -9.58 -4.90 -6.75
N ALA A 27 -9.61 -4.97 -8.09
CA ALA A 27 -10.53 -4.17 -8.89
C ALA A 27 -12.00 -4.49 -8.59
N ASP A 28 -12.36 -5.77 -8.42
CA ASP A 28 -13.71 -6.21 -8.00
C ASP A 28 -14.11 -5.60 -6.64
N LYS A 29 -13.16 -5.57 -5.70
CA LYS A 29 -13.44 -5.09 -4.34
C LYS A 29 -13.63 -3.58 -4.27
N TYR A 30 -12.80 -2.82 -5.00
CA TYR A 30 -12.69 -1.36 -4.85
C TYR A 30 -13.31 -0.55 -5.99
N SER A 31 -13.75 -1.19 -7.05
CA SER A 31 -14.44 -0.53 -8.17
C SER A 31 -15.83 -1.13 -8.36
N PRO A 32 -16.89 -0.52 -7.81
CA PRO A 32 -18.24 -1.06 -7.90
C PRO A 32 -18.75 -1.26 -9.33
N ALA A 33 -18.20 -0.50 -10.28
CA ALA A 33 -18.56 -0.57 -11.70
C ALA A 33 -17.78 -1.65 -12.46
N PHE A 34 -16.86 -2.37 -11.80
CA PHE A 34 -16.03 -3.40 -12.43
C PHE A 34 -16.40 -4.79 -11.92
N SER A 35 -16.39 -5.76 -12.81
CA SER A 35 -16.50 -7.17 -12.48
C SER A 35 -15.47 -7.97 -13.29
N SER A 36 -14.65 -8.74 -12.59
CA SER A 36 -13.63 -9.58 -13.22
C SER A 36 -14.25 -10.66 -14.10
N MET A 37 -15.43 -11.16 -13.74
CA MET A 37 -16.19 -12.12 -14.55
C MET A 37 -16.65 -11.49 -15.87
N GLU A 38 -17.26 -10.31 -15.80
CA GLU A 38 -17.70 -9.58 -17.01
C GLU A 38 -16.49 -9.15 -17.87
N TYR A 39 -15.36 -8.82 -17.23
CA TYR A 39 -14.14 -8.51 -17.95
C TYR A 39 -13.61 -9.71 -18.75
N GLN A 40 -13.67 -10.91 -18.19
CA GLN A 40 -13.31 -12.13 -18.92
C GLN A 40 -14.26 -12.37 -20.13
N ARG A 41 -15.57 -12.18 -19.96
CA ARG A 41 -16.54 -12.28 -21.03
C ARG A 41 -16.30 -11.25 -22.14
N LEU A 42 -15.90 -10.02 -21.75
CA LEU A 42 -15.53 -8.98 -22.70
C LEU A 42 -14.30 -9.39 -23.52
N LEU A 43 -13.27 -9.92 -22.87
CA LEU A 43 -12.05 -10.41 -23.54
C LEU A 43 -12.34 -11.60 -24.49
N ASN A 44 -13.30 -12.44 -24.14
CA ASN A 44 -13.72 -13.57 -24.98
C ASN A 44 -14.62 -13.16 -26.16
N GLY A 45 -15.02 -11.87 -26.22
CA GLY A 45 -15.94 -11.41 -27.28
C GLY A 45 -17.39 -11.88 -27.10
N GLU A 46 -17.80 -12.25 -25.88
CA GLU A 46 -19.13 -12.76 -25.57
C GLU A 46 -20.17 -11.66 -25.33
N ILE A 47 -19.75 -10.38 -25.37
CA ILE A 47 -20.61 -9.24 -25.08
C ILE A 47 -21.23 -8.72 -26.38
N PRO A 48 -22.57 -8.62 -26.48
CA PRO A 48 -23.24 -8.02 -27.62
C PRO A 48 -22.94 -6.51 -27.75
N ASP A 49 -22.85 -6.01 -28.97
CA ASP A 49 -22.55 -4.60 -29.27
C ASP A 49 -23.48 -3.61 -28.54
N LYS A 50 -24.74 -3.97 -28.39
CA LYS A 50 -25.76 -3.16 -27.68
C LYS A 50 -25.43 -2.94 -26.20
N ASP A 51 -24.62 -3.81 -25.58
CA ASP A 51 -24.27 -3.76 -24.18
C ASP A 51 -22.86 -3.20 -23.92
N MET A 52 -22.08 -2.91 -24.98
CA MET A 52 -20.71 -2.40 -24.88
C MET A 52 -20.59 -1.10 -24.10
N TRP A 53 -21.64 -0.28 -24.06
CA TRP A 53 -21.66 0.96 -23.29
C TRP A 53 -21.46 0.75 -21.77
N LYS A 54 -21.84 -0.40 -21.24
CA LYS A 54 -21.68 -0.78 -19.82
C LYS A 54 -20.20 -0.94 -19.43
N PHE A 55 -19.34 -1.19 -20.41
CA PHE A 55 -17.90 -1.43 -20.25
C PHE A 55 -17.07 -0.17 -20.56
N SER A 56 -17.66 1.02 -20.38
CA SER A 56 -17.00 2.28 -20.63
C SER A 56 -16.02 2.72 -19.52
N GLY A 57 -16.02 2.05 -18.38
CA GLY A 57 -15.15 2.33 -17.25
C GLY A 57 -13.67 2.08 -17.55
N PHE A 58 -12.78 2.82 -16.90
CA PHE A 58 -11.33 2.73 -17.13
C PHE A 58 -10.75 1.33 -16.88
N TRP A 59 -11.24 0.61 -15.90
CA TRP A 59 -10.83 -0.77 -15.64
C TRP A 59 -11.16 -1.75 -16.77
N TYR A 60 -12.20 -1.47 -17.54
CA TYR A 60 -12.53 -2.26 -18.74
C TYR A 60 -11.74 -1.83 -19.96
N LYS A 61 -11.56 -0.50 -20.14
CA LYS A 61 -10.89 0.05 -21.32
C LYS A 61 -9.39 -0.14 -21.29
N ASP A 62 -8.78 0.06 -20.14
CA ASP A 62 -7.34 -0.03 -19.96
C ASP A 62 -6.98 -0.59 -18.59
N PHE A 63 -7.18 -1.89 -18.45
CA PHE A 63 -6.90 -2.61 -17.21
C PHE A 63 -5.44 -2.47 -16.76
N ASP A 64 -4.50 -2.54 -17.71
CA ASP A 64 -3.07 -2.51 -17.39
C ASP A 64 -2.63 -1.13 -16.86
N MET A 65 -3.16 -0.04 -17.40
CA MET A 65 -2.86 1.30 -16.90
C MET A 65 -3.44 1.52 -15.50
N MET A 66 -4.67 1.06 -15.26
CA MET A 66 -5.28 1.12 -13.93
C MET A 66 -4.52 0.26 -12.92
N ALA A 67 -4.07 -0.92 -13.34
CA ALA A 67 -3.26 -1.80 -12.51
C ALA A 67 -1.91 -1.17 -12.17
N LYS A 68 -1.21 -0.57 -13.13
CA LYS A 68 0.06 0.15 -12.91
C LYS A 68 -0.13 1.33 -11.95
N LYS A 69 -1.17 2.14 -12.16
CA LYS A 69 -1.54 3.24 -11.26
C LYS A 69 -1.76 2.73 -9.82
N THR A 70 -2.51 1.65 -9.67
CA THR A 70 -2.78 1.00 -8.38
C THR A 70 -1.50 0.52 -7.71
N MET A 71 -0.61 -0.15 -8.44
CA MET A 71 0.67 -0.62 -7.91
C MET A 71 1.56 0.52 -7.41
N LEU A 72 1.67 1.61 -8.17
CA LEU A 72 2.44 2.79 -7.77
C LEU A 72 1.85 3.43 -6.52
N ARG A 73 0.53 3.59 -6.46
CA ARG A 73 -0.15 4.12 -5.27
C ARG A 73 0.09 3.26 -4.04
N GLN A 74 -0.09 1.95 -4.15
CA GLN A 74 0.17 1.01 -3.06
C GLN A 74 1.62 1.07 -2.58
N LEU A 75 2.57 1.16 -3.48
CA LEU A 75 3.99 1.23 -3.15
C LEU A 75 4.34 2.54 -2.45
N ILE A 76 3.92 3.68 -3.01
CA ILE A 76 4.25 5.01 -2.49
C ILE A 76 3.53 5.29 -1.16
N SER A 77 2.25 4.94 -1.05
CA SER A 77 1.47 5.19 0.17
C SER A 77 1.98 4.40 1.37
N LYS A 78 2.53 3.21 1.15
CA LYS A 78 3.03 2.36 2.25
C LYS A 78 4.48 2.65 2.64
N TRP A 79 5.33 2.97 1.69
CA TRP A 79 6.78 3.08 1.91
C TRP A 79 7.42 4.32 1.31
N GLY A 80 6.66 5.11 0.54
CA GLY A 80 7.15 6.33 -0.06
C GLY A 80 7.21 7.49 0.93
N LEU A 81 8.20 8.37 0.75
CA LEU A 81 8.18 9.69 1.35
C LEU A 81 7.31 10.58 0.47
N MET A 82 6.16 11.00 1.00
CA MET A 82 5.24 11.87 0.27
C MET A 82 5.39 13.31 0.75
N SER A 83 5.57 14.24 -0.20
CA SER A 83 5.41 15.65 0.09
C SER A 83 3.93 15.99 0.34
N THR A 84 3.67 17.13 0.98
CA THR A 84 2.29 17.61 1.19
C THR A 84 1.53 17.82 -0.10
N GLU A 85 2.22 18.24 -1.17
CA GLU A 85 1.64 18.38 -2.50
C GLU A 85 1.25 17.03 -3.11
N MET A 86 2.07 16.01 -2.92
CA MET A 86 1.81 14.65 -3.40
C MET A 86 0.64 14.00 -2.67
N VAL A 87 0.53 14.23 -1.35
CA VAL A 87 -0.62 13.78 -0.56
C VAL A 87 -1.90 14.42 -1.10
N LYS A 88 -1.90 15.76 -1.29
CA LYS A 88 -3.06 16.46 -1.87
C LYS A 88 -3.44 15.94 -3.24
N ALA A 89 -2.46 15.75 -4.13
CA ALA A 89 -2.72 15.22 -5.47
C ALA A 89 -3.33 13.80 -5.44
N MET A 90 -2.97 12.99 -4.46
CA MET A 90 -3.59 11.69 -4.24
C MET A 90 -5.02 11.80 -3.69
N ASP A 91 -5.27 12.75 -2.79
CA ASP A 91 -6.60 13.01 -2.23
C ASP A 91 -7.57 13.54 -3.29
N ASP A 92 -7.12 14.49 -4.12
CA ASP A 92 -7.92 15.08 -5.20
C ASP A 92 -8.32 14.05 -6.27
N ASP A 93 -7.55 12.99 -6.45
CA ASP A 93 -7.91 11.89 -7.36
C ASP A 93 -8.99 10.95 -6.79
N GLY A 94 -9.59 11.30 -5.64
CA GLY A 94 -10.81 10.71 -5.10
C GLY A 94 -10.72 9.27 -4.61
N SER A 95 -9.50 8.71 -4.51
CA SER A 95 -9.31 7.29 -4.19
C SER A 95 -8.43 7.03 -2.95
N VAL A 96 -8.08 8.06 -2.18
CA VAL A 96 -7.21 7.90 -1.01
C VAL A 96 -7.97 7.51 0.25
N SER A 97 -9.22 7.90 0.38
CA SER A 97 -10.04 7.57 1.55
C SER A 97 -10.22 6.06 1.77
N ASP A 98 -10.22 5.27 0.69
CA ASP A 98 -10.41 3.83 0.78
C ASP A 98 -9.11 3.07 1.14
N PHE A 99 -7.94 3.65 0.84
CA PHE A 99 -6.65 3.01 1.13
C PHE A 99 -6.22 3.15 2.60
N ALA A 100 -6.59 4.25 3.25
CA ALA A 100 -6.21 4.51 4.64
C ALA A 100 -7.06 3.69 5.64
N ASN A 101 -8.29 3.30 5.25
CA ASN A 101 -9.24 2.66 6.15
C ASN A 101 -9.24 1.13 6.12
N ASN A 102 -8.59 0.48 5.13
CA ASN A 102 -8.74 -0.96 4.93
C ASN A 102 -7.51 -1.83 5.14
N GLU A 103 -6.34 -1.28 5.44
CA GLU A 103 -5.17 -2.05 5.88
C GLU A 103 -4.31 -1.26 6.86
N ILE A 104 -4.91 -0.76 7.93
CA ILE A 104 -4.15 -0.69 9.17
C ILE A 104 -4.15 -2.12 9.70
N ILE A 105 -3.31 -2.97 9.13
CA ILE A 105 -2.68 -3.99 9.94
C ILE A 105 -1.82 -3.17 10.89
N THR A 106 -2.38 -2.86 12.04
CA THR A 106 -1.59 -2.60 13.21
C THR A 106 -0.74 -3.85 13.41
N THR A 107 0.42 -3.91 12.75
CA THR A 107 1.53 -4.54 13.42
C THR A 107 1.61 -3.79 14.74
N PRO A 108 1.41 -4.43 15.89
CA PRO A 108 1.75 -3.79 17.13
C PRO A 108 3.23 -3.46 16.95
N GLN A 109 3.52 -2.18 16.77
CA GLN A 109 4.82 -1.66 17.02
C GLN A 109 5.01 -1.98 18.49
N SER A 110 5.65 -3.13 18.76
CA SER A 110 6.17 -3.41 20.07
C SER A 110 7.11 -2.23 20.35
N ALA A 111 6.55 -1.26 21.02
CA ALA A 111 7.32 -0.26 21.69
C ALA A 111 8.25 -1.08 22.56
N ILE A 112 9.51 -1.18 22.16
CA ILE A 112 10.58 -1.58 23.06
C ILE A 112 10.51 -0.51 24.13
N PRO A 113 10.16 -0.85 25.38
CA PRO A 113 10.28 0.10 26.46
C PRO A 113 11.77 0.43 26.50
N LEU A 114 12.12 1.68 26.24
CA LEU A 114 13.40 2.22 26.59
C LEU A 114 13.43 2.13 28.12
N GLU A 115 14.06 1.08 28.65
CA GLU A 115 14.41 1.04 30.04
C GLU A 115 15.23 2.31 30.33
N PRO A 116 14.88 3.10 31.34
CA PRO A 116 15.69 4.24 31.74
C PRO A 116 17.09 3.73 32.09
N PRO A 117 18.14 4.51 31.79
CA PRO A 117 19.51 4.11 32.12
C PRO A 117 19.57 3.79 33.60
N VAL A 118 20.01 2.56 33.91
CA VAL A 118 20.28 2.13 35.27
C VAL A 118 21.34 3.05 35.82
N ASN A 119 20.93 3.87 36.81
CA ASN A 119 21.81 4.75 37.54
C ASN A 119 22.79 3.88 38.33
N THR A 120 24.02 3.77 37.88
CA THR A 120 25.12 3.11 38.56
C THR A 120 25.77 4.03 39.62
N ASP A 121 24.96 4.64 40.45
CA ASP A 121 25.42 5.39 41.60
C ASP A 121 25.01 4.69 42.88
N VAL A 122 25.54 3.48 43.11
CA VAL A 122 25.62 2.90 44.47
C VAL A 122 26.87 2.05 44.56
N ILE A 123 28.04 2.68 44.58
CA ILE A 123 29.20 2.13 45.20
C ILE A 123 29.87 3.24 46.03
N THR A 124 29.28 3.57 47.14
CA THR A 124 29.95 4.28 48.20
C THR A 124 29.41 3.74 49.51
N ASP A 125 29.95 2.60 49.95
CA ASP A 125 30.04 2.20 51.35
C ASP A 125 30.95 0.98 51.43
N LEU A 126 32.23 1.21 51.14
CA LEU A 126 33.27 0.37 51.70
C LEU A 126 33.73 1.07 52.96
N ASN A 127 33.14 0.67 54.06
CA ASN A 127 33.57 1.01 55.39
C ASN A 127 34.94 0.34 55.63
N LEU A 128 36.01 1.14 55.58
CA LEU A 128 37.34 0.76 55.94
C LEU A 128 37.54 1.06 57.46
N SER A 129 37.00 0.19 58.29
CA SER A 129 37.32 0.19 59.69
C SER A 129 37.14 -1.25 60.24
N ASP A 130 38.11 -2.10 59.89
CA ASP A 130 38.49 -3.29 60.70
C ASP A 130 39.78 -3.85 60.11
N ILE A 131 40.86 -3.24 60.45
CA ILE A 131 42.20 -3.85 60.63
C ILE A 131 42.84 -3.29 61.88
#